data_81228d3341d2bf3a371d3c3735fabab8
#
_entry.id   81228d3341d2bf3a371d3c3735fabab8
#
_cell.length_a   1.000
_cell.length_b   1.000
_cell.length_c   1.000
_cell.angle_alpha   90.00
_cell.angle_beta   90.00
_cell.angle_gamma   90.00
#
_symmetry.space_group_name_H-M   'P 1'
#
loop_
_entity.id
_entity.type
_entity.pdbx_description
1 polymer ?
#
loop_
_entity_poly.entity_id
_entity_poly.type
_entity_poly.pdbx_seq_one_letter_code
_entity_poly.pdbx_strand_id
1 'polypeptide(L)'
;MSLGARLLPAVRAAGFVLAAALLLLGLRALAGWMVENHLRHEAGRELHALQAGQPLWRWSLRQPRDLVAGRAFGNATVQGGATGLKVSSRDGKTFELGLPVMRPMDLAHWPQLWLVMRVSKAAQLSLVVQAQAPACVAQTDAIPAGDAATFVFDLRKLDWRHADSSACALPATVAYLFRLRVQLPAGETLELREASLVAERPVRLPGAAPTVDLSAGREIDLLEQVTAAPTMPAVPLVWLPRDGSVETWLQLRDRLRGLWPAAIVVPAGTVLTPMADDTGPAWVGWAVCVAYLLLMLYAARREIHPAWDVLLVAAGPLWLIAGLQWGLHASAPAVTAFVAALVWAAWREIRQRPADWHWLGGKATDWLAPLALLPVAGGLPILLGHGFAAPEWRHAFLYVGWAGLQQWLMLAVVLRRLERWPGGSALPILGAATLFALLHAPNGALMQLCFLAELWWAWCFLRSRRLLPIALAHAGCALLVESGLSGAVLRSLEVSARFFL
;
A
#
# COMPACT_ATOMS: atom_id res chain seq x y z
N MET A 1 -44.76 11.38 33.76
CA MET A 1 -43.84 10.72 32.81
C MET A 1 -43.42 9.38 33.36
N SER A 2 -43.82 8.28 32.73
CA SER A 2 -43.52 6.91 33.22
C SER A 2 -42.00 6.62 33.20
N LEU A 3 -41.52 5.83 34.13
CA LEU A 3 -40.13 5.40 34.24
C LEU A 3 -39.58 4.84 32.92
N GLY A 4 -40.42 4.15 32.14
CA GLY A 4 -40.10 3.62 30.82
C GLY A 4 -39.75 4.68 29.76
N ALA A 5 -40.36 5.88 29.82
CA ALA A 5 -40.04 6.95 28.88
C ALA A 5 -38.66 7.59 29.11
N ARG A 6 -38.11 7.49 30.32
CA ARG A 6 -36.75 7.96 30.67
C ARG A 6 -35.68 6.91 30.39
N LEU A 7 -36.02 5.62 30.45
CA LEU A 7 -35.07 4.52 30.22
C LEU A 7 -34.80 4.29 28.72
N LEU A 8 -35.76 4.55 27.83
CA LEU A 8 -35.62 4.27 26.38
C LEU A 8 -34.46 5.00 25.68
N PRO A 9 -34.20 6.31 25.96
CA PRO A 9 -33.01 6.98 25.41
C PRO A 9 -31.68 6.40 25.89
N ALA A 10 -31.59 6.04 27.20
CA ALA A 10 -30.40 5.45 27.78
C ALA A 10 -30.10 4.06 27.17
N VAL A 11 -31.13 3.23 27.00
CA VAL A 11 -31.00 1.92 26.37
C VAL A 11 -30.54 2.06 24.88
N ARG A 12 -31.09 3.02 24.15
CA ARG A 12 -30.66 3.31 22.76
C ARG A 12 -29.22 3.78 22.69
N ALA A 13 -28.81 4.68 23.59
CA ALA A 13 -27.42 5.15 23.65
C ALA A 13 -26.44 4.01 24.02
N ALA A 14 -26.79 3.18 25.00
CA ALA A 14 -26.00 2.02 25.37
C ALA A 14 -25.89 1.01 24.19
N GLY A 15 -26.99 0.75 23.49
CA GLY A 15 -27.01 -0.09 22.31
C GLY A 15 -26.12 0.43 21.18
N PHE A 16 -26.11 1.76 20.95
CA PHE A 16 -25.25 2.40 19.97
C PHE A 16 -23.77 2.25 20.35
N VAL A 17 -23.41 2.53 21.61
CA VAL A 17 -22.03 2.41 22.10
C VAL A 17 -21.54 0.96 22.00
N LEU A 18 -22.39 -0.01 22.39
CA LEU A 18 -22.06 -1.42 22.27
C LEU A 18 -21.83 -1.83 20.80
N ALA A 19 -22.72 -1.43 19.89
CA ALA A 19 -22.59 -1.71 18.47
C ALA A 19 -21.31 -1.09 17.89
N ALA A 20 -21.00 0.16 18.25
CA ALA A 20 -19.78 0.83 17.83
C ALA A 20 -18.52 0.11 18.35
N ALA A 21 -18.52 -0.32 19.61
CA ALA A 21 -17.43 -1.09 20.20
C ALA A 21 -17.23 -2.45 19.50
N LEU A 22 -18.31 -3.18 19.24
CA LEU A 22 -18.23 -4.45 18.49
C LEU A 22 -17.72 -4.27 17.06
N LEU A 23 -18.15 -3.22 16.36
CA LEU A 23 -17.65 -2.88 15.03
C LEU A 23 -16.15 -2.53 15.08
N LEU A 24 -15.72 -1.74 16.06
CA LEU A 24 -14.30 -1.37 16.23
C LEU A 24 -13.43 -2.62 16.46
N LEU A 25 -13.87 -3.54 17.29
CA LEU A 25 -13.20 -4.83 17.51
C LEU A 25 -13.20 -5.69 16.24
N GLY A 26 -14.32 -5.72 15.52
CA GLY A 26 -14.44 -6.43 14.24
C GLY A 26 -13.49 -5.88 13.16
N LEU A 27 -13.36 -4.56 13.05
CA LEU A 27 -12.41 -3.91 12.14
C LEU A 27 -10.96 -4.25 12.49
N ARG A 28 -10.62 -4.26 13.78
CA ARG A 28 -9.30 -4.68 14.26
C ARG A 28 -9.03 -6.15 13.91
N ALA A 29 -9.97 -7.04 14.17
CA ALA A 29 -9.85 -8.46 13.84
C ALA A 29 -9.71 -8.70 12.34
N LEU A 30 -10.47 -7.98 11.51
CA LEU A 30 -10.37 -8.03 10.06
C LEU A 30 -8.99 -7.59 9.56
N ALA A 31 -8.48 -6.47 10.06
CA ALA A 31 -7.14 -6.00 9.70
C ALA A 31 -6.07 -7.03 10.09
N GLY A 32 -6.15 -7.58 11.31
CA GLY A 32 -5.25 -8.64 11.78
C GLY A 32 -5.26 -9.85 10.85
N TRP A 33 -6.44 -10.34 10.50
CA TRP A 33 -6.60 -11.46 9.57
C TRP A 33 -6.03 -11.17 8.17
N MET A 34 -6.26 -9.94 7.64
CA MET A 34 -5.74 -9.56 6.32
C MET A 34 -4.20 -9.53 6.30
N VAL A 35 -3.58 -8.99 7.35
CA VAL A 35 -2.10 -8.91 7.44
C VAL A 35 -1.49 -10.29 7.68
N GLU A 36 -2.06 -11.09 8.58
CA GLU A 36 -1.61 -12.46 8.82
C GLU A 36 -1.67 -13.30 7.55
N ASN A 37 -2.79 -13.22 6.83
CA ASN A 37 -2.97 -13.92 5.57
C ASN A 37 -1.97 -13.45 4.51
N HIS A 38 -1.72 -12.14 4.42
CA HIS A 38 -0.71 -11.59 3.51
C HIS A 38 0.70 -12.12 3.82
N LEU A 39 1.13 -12.05 5.08
CA LEU A 39 2.45 -12.54 5.51
C LEU A 39 2.62 -14.03 5.27
N ARG A 40 1.57 -14.84 5.53
CA ARG A 40 1.57 -16.27 5.25
C ARG A 40 1.74 -16.56 3.75
N HIS A 41 1.00 -15.86 2.91
CA HIS A 41 1.09 -16.02 1.45
C HIS A 41 2.45 -15.52 0.91
N GLU A 42 2.97 -14.42 1.44
CA GLU A 42 4.29 -13.90 1.09
C GLU A 42 5.37 -14.94 1.41
N ALA A 43 5.40 -15.44 2.64
CA ALA A 43 6.34 -16.47 3.08
C ALA A 43 6.25 -17.77 2.25
N GLY A 44 5.02 -18.22 1.95
CA GLY A 44 4.78 -19.40 1.12
C GLY A 44 5.29 -19.25 -0.31
N ARG A 45 5.09 -18.09 -0.94
CA ARG A 45 5.61 -17.79 -2.28
C ARG A 45 7.12 -17.71 -2.30
N GLU A 46 7.73 -17.06 -1.30
CA GLU A 46 9.18 -16.99 -1.17
C GLU A 46 9.80 -18.38 -1.03
N LEU A 47 9.22 -19.22 -0.19
CA LEU A 47 9.67 -20.61 -0.04
C LEU A 47 9.53 -21.40 -1.34
N HIS A 48 8.39 -21.27 -2.03
CA HIS A 48 8.17 -21.94 -3.32
C HIS A 48 9.19 -21.49 -4.38
N ALA A 49 9.44 -20.18 -4.49
CA ALA A 49 10.43 -19.63 -5.41
C ALA A 49 11.83 -20.21 -5.14
N LEU A 50 12.25 -20.25 -3.87
CA LEU A 50 13.54 -20.81 -3.49
C LEU A 50 13.63 -22.32 -3.79
N GLN A 51 12.56 -23.08 -3.53
CA GLN A 51 12.52 -24.52 -3.86
C GLN A 51 12.58 -24.77 -5.37
N ALA A 52 11.99 -23.88 -6.16
CA ALA A 52 12.08 -23.92 -7.62
C ALA A 52 13.41 -23.39 -8.17
N GLY A 53 14.36 -23.02 -7.32
CA GLY A 53 15.65 -22.43 -7.71
C GLY A 53 15.52 -21.00 -8.27
N GLN A 54 14.40 -20.32 -8.02
CA GLN A 54 14.19 -18.94 -8.46
C GLN A 54 14.78 -17.96 -7.44
N PRO A 55 15.36 -16.84 -7.89
CA PRO A 55 15.90 -15.84 -7.00
C PRO A 55 14.79 -15.04 -6.31
N LEU A 56 15.02 -14.58 -5.07
CA LEU A 56 14.10 -13.73 -4.31
C LEU A 56 13.97 -12.33 -4.91
N TRP A 57 15.03 -11.82 -5.53
CA TRP A 57 15.05 -10.54 -6.24
C TRP A 57 15.00 -10.80 -7.73
N ARG A 58 13.80 -10.67 -8.30
CA ARG A 58 13.55 -10.87 -9.71
C ARG A 58 12.59 -9.79 -10.22
N TRP A 59 12.98 -9.14 -11.31
CA TRP A 59 12.20 -8.09 -11.97
C TRP A 59 11.86 -8.55 -13.38
N SER A 60 10.59 -8.84 -13.62
CA SER A 60 10.05 -9.09 -14.95
C SER A 60 9.65 -7.75 -15.56
N LEU A 61 10.33 -7.32 -16.61
CA LEU A 61 10.24 -5.98 -17.17
C LEU A 61 9.48 -6.05 -18.52
N ARG A 62 8.19 -5.80 -18.48
CA ARG A 62 7.31 -5.88 -19.67
C ARG A 62 6.62 -4.55 -19.99
N GLN A 63 6.38 -3.72 -18.99
CA GLN A 63 5.64 -2.47 -19.14
C GLN A 63 6.37 -1.32 -18.42
N PRO A 64 6.20 -0.06 -18.86
CA PRO A 64 6.84 1.09 -18.20
C PRO A 64 6.63 1.10 -16.68
N ARG A 65 5.45 0.72 -16.21
CA ARG A 65 5.10 0.65 -14.79
C ARG A 65 5.96 -0.34 -13.98
N ASP A 66 6.68 -1.25 -14.62
CA ASP A 66 7.58 -2.18 -13.95
C ASP A 66 8.90 -1.50 -13.51
N LEU A 67 9.10 -0.25 -13.93
CA LEU A 67 10.18 0.63 -13.47
C LEU A 67 9.70 1.59 -12.38
N VAL A 68 10.62 2.06 -11.57
CA VAL A 68 10.37 3.16 -10.63
C VAL A 68 9.86 4.39 -11.40
N ALA A 69 8.75 4.97 -10.93
CA ALA A 69 8.05 6.08 -11.59
C ALA A 69 7.54 5.81 -13.02
N GLY A 70 7.57 4.57 -13.51
CA GLY A 70 7.05 4.19 -14.82
C GLY A 70 7.79 4.79 -16.01
N ARG A 71 9.04 5.25 -15.82
CA ARG A 71 9.82 5.96 -16.84
C ARG A 71 11.32 5.78 -16.68
N ALA A 72 12.06 6.15 -17.70
CA ALA A 72 13.49 6.41 -17.57
C ALA A 72 13.74 7.79 -16.92
N PHE A 73 14.79 7.90 -16.13
CA PHE A 73 15.32 9.18 -15.65
C PHE A 73 16.40 9.64 -16.63
N GLY A 74 16.14 10.72 -17.34
CA GLY A 74 16.93 11.19 -18.46
C GLY A 74 16.11 11.25 -19.76
N ASN A 75 16.77 11.49 -20.89
CA ASN A 75 16.09 11.70 -22.17
C ASN A 75 15.96 10.39 -22.96
N ALA A 76 15.14 9.47 -22.45
CA ALA A 76 14.79 8.23 -23.12
C ALA A 76 13.28 7.97 -23.06
N THR A 77 12.75 7.27 -24.06
CA THR A 77 11.35 6.80 -24.08
C THR A 77 11.28 5.35 -23.67
N VAL A 78 10.26 5.00 -22.89
CA VAL A 78 10.01 3.65 -22.43
C VAL A 78 8.66 3.18 -22.95
N GLN A 79 8.65 2.00 -23.58
CA GLN A 79 7.44 1.37 -24.14
C GLN A 79 7.38 -0.09 -23.72
N GLY A 80 6.16 -0.56 -23.42
CA GLY A 80 5.93 -1.98 -23.18
C GLY A 80 5.98 -2.80 -24.47
N GLY A 81 6.48 -4.03 -24.36
CA GLY A 81 6.53 -4.97 -25.47
C GLY A 81 6.14 -6.39 -25.05
N ALA A 82 5.80 -7.24 -26.01
CA ALA A 82 5.44 -8.63 -25.75
C ALA A 82 6.60 -9.42 -25.13
N THR A 83 7.83 -9.10 -25.55
CA THR A 83 9.07 -9.80 -25.16
C THR A 83 9.82 -9.12 -24.03
N GLY A 84 9.60 -7.81 -23.80
CA GLY A 84 10.31 -7.05 -22.79
C GLY A 84 10.03 -5.56 -22.90
N LEU A 85 10.65 -4.80 -22.02
CA LEU A 85 10.56 -3.35 -21.97
C LEU A 85 11.50 -2.74 -23.02
N LYS A 86 10.97 -2.00 -23.98
CA LYS A 86 11.74 -1.30 -25.00
C LYS A 86 12.05 0.12 -24.56
N VAL A 87 13.34 0.45 -24.51
CA VAL A 87 13.83 1.79 -24.15
C VAL A 87 14.60 2.37 -25.32
N SER A 88 14.27 3.59 -25.75
CA SER A 88 14.94 4.26 -26.87
C SER A 88 15.60 5.55 -26.39
N SER A 89 16.89 5.69 -26.62
CA SER A 89 17.66 6.91 -26.36
C SER A 89 17.25 8.02 -27.35
N ARG A 90 16.98 9.24 -26.87
CA ARG A 90 16.60 10.36 -27.73
C ARG A 90 17.78 11.23 -28.16
N ASP A 91 18.78 11.37 -27.31
CA ASP A 91 19.87 12.33 -27.49
C ASP A 91 21.29 11.72 -27.37
N GLY A 92 21.38 10.41 -27.17
CA GLY A 92 22.67 9.73 -26.99
C GLY A 92 23.31 9.93 -25.62
N LYS A 93 22.67 10.67 -24.71
CA LYS A 93 23.15 10.86 -23.35
C LYS A 93 22.73 9.72 -22.45
N THR A 94 23.36 9.65 -21.29
CA THR A 94 23.07 8.67 -20.24
C THR A 94 21.68 8.86 -19.66
N PHE A 95 20.97 7.76 -19.49
CA PHE A 95 19.69 7.70 -18.76
C PHE A 95 19.72 6.55 -17.71
N GLU A 96 18.82 6.60 -16.74
CA GLU A 96 18.72 5.58 -15.70
C GLU A 96 17.37 4.88 -15.71
N LEU A 97 17.38 3.57 -15.48
CA LEU A 97 16.20 2.74 -15.29
C LEU A 97 16.20 2.28 -13.82
N GLY A 98 15.27 2.75 -13.02
CA GLY A 98 15.13 2.35 -11.63
C GLY A 98 14.38 1.03 -11.52
N LEU A 99 14.99 0.03 -10.88
CA LEU A 99 14.31 -1.21 -10.53
C LEU A 99 13.66 -1.06 -9.15
N PRO A 100 12.37 -1.40 -8.98
CA PRO A 100 11.69 -1.23 -7.71
C PRO A 100 12.24 -2.23 -6.67
N VAL A 101 12.76 -1.72 -5.57
CA VAL A 101 13.30 -2.53 -4.47
C VAL A 101 12.23 -2.62 -3.38
N MET A 102 11.47 -3.73 -3.38
CA MET A 102 10.38 -3.99 -2.44
C MET A 102 10.86 -4.53 -1.09
N ARG A 103 12.05 -5.10 -1.08
CA ARG A 103 12.76 -5.55 0.11
C ARG A 103 14.24 -5.22 -0.06
N PRO A 104 14.97 -4.93 1.02
CA PRO A 104 16.39 -4.69 0.95
C PRO A 104 17.11 -5.83 0.21
N MET A 105 18.18 -5.53 -0.51
CA MET A 105 18.94 -6.52 -1.28
C MET A 105 20.19 -6.94 -0.52
N ASP A 106 20.42 -8.24 -0.46
CA ASP A 106 21.65 -8.84 0.12
C ASP A 106 22.65 -9.12 -0.99
N LEU A 107 23.49 -8.15 -1.31
CA LEU A 107 24.48 -8.29 -2.38
C LEU A 107 25.69 -9.17 -1.97
N ALA A 108 25.86 -9.46 -0.68
CA ALA A 108 26.93 -10.33 -0.19
C ALA A 108 26.64 -11.81 -0.49
N HIS A 109 25.39 -12.25 -0.30
CA HIS A 109 24.98 -13.63 -0.52
C HIS A 109 24.38 -13.86 -1.91
N TRP A 110 23.87 -12.80 -2.58
CA TRP A 110 23.38 -12.81 -3.97
C TRP A 110 24.19 -11.84 -4.83
N PRO A 111 25.47 -12.14 -5.09
CA PRO A 111 26.38 -11.22 -5.75
C PRO A 111 26.27 -11.21 -7.27
N GLN A 112 25.55 -12.13 -7.90
CA GLN A 112 25.47 -12.20 -9.33
C GLN A 112 24.21 -11.48 -9.84
N LEU A 113 24.40 -10.40 -10.61
CA LEU A 113 23.34 -9.75 -11.34
C LEU A 113 23.21 -10.38 -12.73
N TRP A 114 22.04 -10.95 -13.00
CA TRP A 114 21.71 -11.49 -14.31
C TRP A 114 20.74 -10.53 -14.99
N LEU A 115 21.11 -10.09 -16.22
CA LEU A 115 20.28 -9.22 -17.05
C LEU A 115 19.97 -9.92 -18.38
N VAL A 116 18.70 -10.16 -18.66
CA VAL A 116 18.25 -10.66 -19.95
C VAL A 116 17.86 -9.47 -20.82
N MET A 117 18.72 -9.12 -21.77
CA MET A 117 18.52 -7.92 -22.58
C MET A 117 19.09 -8.06 -24.01
N ARG A 118 18.68 -7.13 -24.88
CA ARG A 118 19.20 -6.94 -26.23
C ARG A 118 19.45 -5.45 -26.45
N VAL A 119 20.53 -5.12 -27.10
CA VAL A 119 20.82 -3.75 -27.57
C VAL A 119 21.00 -3.70 -29.06
N SER A 120 20.45 -2.68 -29.69
CA SER A 120 20.55 -2.49 -31.15
C SER A 120 21.96 -2.05 -31.57
N LYS A 121 22.71 -1.40 -30.68
CA LYS A 121 24.09 -0.98 -30.84
C LYS A 121 24.82 -1.09 -29.52
N ALA A 122 26.14 -1.24 -29.54
CA ALA A 122 26.95 -1.37 -28.34
C ALA A 122 26.62 -0.25 -27.32
N ALA A 123 26.35 -0.66 -26.07
CA ALA A 123 25.94 0.21 -24.97
C ALA A 123 26.96 0.22 -23.85
N GLN A 124 27.15 1.37 -23.22
CA GLN A 124 27.82 1.44 -21.91
C GLN A 124 26.78 1.25 -20.81
N LEU A 125 27.04 0.32 -19.91
CA LEU A 125 26.21 0.06 -18.75
C LEU A 125 26.99 0.39 -17.48
N SER A 126 26.33 1.06 -16.55
CA SER A 126 26.82 1.21 -15.17
C SER A 126 25.70 0.86 -14.20
N LEU A 127 26.06 0.32 -13.06
CA LEU A 127 25.13 -0.03 -12.01
C LEU A 127 25.17 1.05 -10.93
N VAL A 128 24.01 1.48 -10.45
CA VAL A 128 23.89 2.45 -9.34
C VAL A 128 23.19 1.75 -8.19
N VAL A 129 23.86 1.66 -7.07
CA VAL A 129 23.36 0.99 -5.87
C VAL A 129 23.49 1.94 -4.68
N GLN A 130 22.52 1.93 -3.80
CA GLN A 130 22.57 2.74 -2.58
C GLN A 130 22.20 1.88 -1.37
N ALA A 131 23.17 1.76 -0.47
CA ALA A 131 22.99 1.20 0.88
C ALA A 131 22.77 2.34 1.87
N GLN A 132 23.61 3.36 1.81
CA GLN A 132 23.54 4.65 2.52
C GLN A 132 23.81 5.76 1.50
N ALA A 133 23.44 6.99 1.80
CA ALA A 133 23.81 8.12 0.97
C ALA A 133 25.30 8.48 1.19
N PRO A 134 26.05 8.81 0.12
CA PRO A 134 25.68 8.85 -1.30
C PRO A 134 25.65 7.45 -1.97
N ALA A 135 24.98 7.37 -3.15
CA ALA A 135 24.95 6.13 -3.94
C ALA A 135 26.32 5.78 -4.50
N CYS A 136 26.54 4.47 -4.70
CA CYS A 136 27.71 3.91 -5.34
C CYS A 136 27.45 3.61 -6.80
N VAL A 137 28.42 3.79 -7.67
CA VAL A 137 28.35 3.53 -9.10
C VAL A 137 29.49 2.61 -9.50
N ALA A 138 29.20 1.60 -10.28
CA ALA A 138 30.22 0.78 -10.93
C ALA A 138 29.94 0.68 -12.42
N GLN A 139 30.97 0.84 -13.23
CA GLN A 139 30.91 0.63 -14.67
C GLN A 139 31.15 -0.85 -14.97
N THR A 140 30.34 -1.41 -15.88
CA THR A 140 30.55 -2.76 -16.42
C THR A 140 31.32 -2.70 -17.72
N ASP A 141 31.70 -3.86 -18.26
CA ASP A 141 32.10 -3.96 -19.66
C ASP A 141 30.99 -3.50 -20.59
N ALA A 142 31.38 -3.03 -21.78
CA ALA A 142 30.42 -2.61 -22.79
C ALA A 142 29.55 -3.80 -23.25
N ILE A 143 28.24 -3.56 -23.35
CA ILE A 143 27.29 -4.55 -23.85
C ILE A 143 27.36 -4.55 -25.39
N PRO A 144 27.73 -5.65 -26.04
CA PRO A 144 27.78 -5.71 -27.48
C PRO A 144 26.38 -5.68 -28.10
N ALA A 145 26.28 -5.12 -29.32
CA ALA A 145 25.06 -5.24 -30.13
C ALA A 145 24.81 -6.69 -30.51
N GLY A 146 23.54 -7.12 -30.49
CA GLY A 146 23.21 -8.50 -30.86
C GLY A 146 21.80 -8.91 -30.45
N ASP A 147 21.57 -10.22 -30.52
CA ASP A 147 20.32 -10.84 -30.07
C ASP A 147 20.18 -10.82 -28.53
N ALA A 148 18.99 -11.17 -28.07
CA ALA A 148 18.75 -11.23 -26.65
C ALA A 148 19.63 -12.29 -25.96
N ALA A 149 20.42 -11.85 -25.01
CA ALA A 149 21.35 -12.67 -24.25
C ALA A 149 21.24 -12.40 -22.76
N THR A 150 21.73 -13.33 -21.95
CA THR A 150 21.87 -13.15 -20.52
C THR A 150 23.29 -12.65 -20.23
N PHE A 151 23.37 -11.44 -19.67
CA PHE A 151 24.61 -10.86 -19.19
C PHE A 151 24.71 -11.09 -17.67
N VAL A 152 25.87 -11.59 -17.24
CA VAL A 152 26.12 -11.92 -15.81
C VAL A 152 27.23 -11.02 -15.29
N PHE A 153 26.94 -10.29 -14.22
CA PHE A 153 27.89 -9.41 -13.56
C PHE A 153 28.08 -9.87 -12.11
N ASP A 154 29.30 -10.20 -11.74
CA ASP A 154 29.66 -10.43 -10.32
C ASP A 154 29.90 -9.08 -9.65
N LEU A 155 28.92 -8.65 -8.84
CA LEU A 155 28.92 -7.34 -8.19
C LEU A 155 30.12 -7.14 -7.25
N ARG A 156 30.75 -8.21 -6.77
CA ARG A 156 31.95 -8.16 -5.91
C ARG A 156 33.20 -7.81 -6.67
N LYS A 157 33.21 -8.05 -7.99
CA LYS A 157 34.38 -7.82 -8.85
C LYS A 157 34.35 -6.44 -9.52
N LEU A 158 33.27 -5.69 -9.36
CA LEU A 158 33.13 -4.35 -9.94
C LEU A 158 33.85 -3.33 -9.05
N ASP A 159 34.44 -2.32 -9.68
CA ASP A 159 35.04 -1.17 -8.99
C ASP A 159 33.95 -0.15 -8.63
N TRP A 160 33.50 -0.23 -7.37
CA TRP A 160 32.45 0.64 -6.86
C TRP A 160 33.03 1.95 -6.34
N ARG A 161 32.48 3.07 -6.85
CA ARG A 161 32.91 4.43 -6.46
C ARG A 161 31.73 5.32 -6.17
N HIS A 162 31.91 6.30 -5.31
CA HIS A 162 31.00 7.41 -5.16
C HIS A 162 31.16 8.42 -6.30
N ALA A 163 30.25 9.42 -6.39
CA ALA A 163 30.30 10.45 -7.43
C ALA A 163 31.60 11.30 -7.37
N ASP A 164 32.22 11.40 -6.20
CA ASP A 164 33.51 12.08 -5.96
C ASP A 164 34.72 11.20 -6.27
N SER A 165 34.52 10.02 -6.84
CA SER A 165 35.51 9.00 -7.14
C SER A 165 36.14 8.31 -5.93
N SER A 166 35.70 8.56 -4.70
CA SER A 166 36.11 7.82 -3.52
C SER A 166 35.60 6.36 -3.58
N ALA A 167 36.37 5.43 -2.97
CA ALA A 167 36.00 4.03 -2.94
C ALA A 167 34.72 3.78 -2.13
N CYS A 168 33.86 2.92 -2.64
CA CYS A 168 32.63 2.52 -1.99
C CYS A 168 32.71 1.08 -1.47
N ALA A 169 32.27 0.82 -0.24
CA ALA A 169 32.34 -0.47 0.45
C ALA A 169 31.25 -1.46 0.04
N LEU A 170 30.81 -1.45 -1.22
CA LEU A 170 29.93 -2.50 -1.75
C LEU A 170 30.78 -3.72 -2.19
N PRO A 171 30.20 -4.94 -2.10
CA PRO A 171 28.80 -5.32 -1.79
C PRO A 171 28.56 -5.77 -0.35
N ALA A 172 29.38 -5.42 0.61
CA ALA A 172 29.30 -5.92 1.99
C ALA A 172 28.06 -5.46 2.78
N THR A 173 27.14 -4.69 2.17
CA THR A 173 26.02 -4.08 2.86
C THR A 173 24.68 -4.35 2.17
N VAL A 174 23.62 -4.19 2.95
CA VAL A 174 22.23 -4.23 2.47
C VAL A 174 21.93 -3.01 1.63
N ALA A 175 21.35 -3.19 0.45
CA ALA A 175 21.06 -2.12 -0.48
C ALA A 175 19.54 -1.88 -0.64
N TYR A 176 19.16 -0.61 -0.76
CA TYR A 176 17.75 -0.16 -0.82
C TYR A 176 17.38 0.50 -2.15
N LEU A 177 18.34 0.74 -3.02
CA LEU A 177 18.10 1.33 -4.35
C LEU A 177 18.97 0.60 -5.37
N PHE A 178 18.37 0.32 -6.55
CA PHE A 178 19.06 -0.28 -7.67
C PHE A 178 18.63 0.38 -8.98
N ARG A 179 19.61 0.89 -9.76
CA ARG A 179 19.37 1.48 -11.07
C ARG A 179 20.38 0.97 -12.09
N LEU A 180 19.90 0.78 -13.30
CA LEU A 180 20.73 0.56 -14.49
C LEU A 180 20.93 1.91 -15.17
N ARG A 181 22.17 2.39 -15.20
CA ARG A 181 22.56 3.61 -15.91
C ARG A 181 23.10 3.19 -17.26
N VAL A 182 22.43 3.60 -18.33
CA VAL A 182 22.69 3.17 -19.69
C VAL A 182 23.05 4.36 -20.57
N GLN A 183 24.06 4.20 -21.41
CA GLN A 183 24.39 5.14 -22.49
C GLN A 183 24.30 4.39 -23.83
N LEU A 184 23.42 4.90 -24.70
CA LEU A 184 23.17 4.41 -26.04
C LEU A 184 23.19 5.59 -27.00
N PRO A 185 23.69 5.46 -28.24
CA PRO A 185 23.56 6.48 -29.25
C PRO A 185 22.11 6.92 -29.48
N ALA A 186 21.92 8.13 -29.99
CA ALA A 186 20.59 8.66 -30.26
C ALA A 186 19.85 7.79 -31.30
N GLY A 187 18.57 7.52 -31.01
CA GLY A 187 17.72 6.66 -31.85
C GLY A 187 17.86 5.16 -31.63
N GLU A 188 18.92 4.72 -30.94
CA GLU A 188 19.15 3.30 -30.68
C GLU A 188 18.31 2.79 -29.52
N THR A 189 18.13 1.45 -29.43
CA THR A 189 17.19 0.82 -28.50
C THR A 189 17.84 -0.24 -27.63
N LEU A 190 17.37 -0.30 -26.39
CA LEU A 190 17.57 -1.38 -25.42
C LEU A 190 16.24 -2.12 -25.23
N GLU A 191 16.21 -3.43 -25.33
CA GLU A 191 15.12 -4.28 -24.89
C GLU A 191 15.57 -5.01 -23.63
N LEU A 192 14.94 -4.71 -22.49
CA LEU A 192 15.23 -5.33 -21.20
C LEU A 192 14.05 -6.21 -20.78
N ARG A 193 14.31 -7.52 -20.60
CA ARG A 193 13.28 -8.52 -20.32
C ARG A 193 13.18 -8.88 -18.87
N GLU A 194 14.33 -9.09 -18.26
CA GLU A 194 14.43 -9.56 -16.88
C GLU A 194 15.73 -9.07 -16.24
N ALA A 195 15.65 -8.78 -14.95
CA ALA A 195 16.81 -8.62 -14.08
C ALA A 195 16.62 -9.52 -12.86
N SER A 196 17.69 -10.11 -12.34
CA SER A 196 17.64 -10.93 -11.14
C SER A 196 18.97 -10.96 -10.40
N LEU A 197 18.90 -11.05 -9.05
CA LEU A 197 20.08 -11.29 -8.21
C LEU A 197 20.13 -12.78 -7.85
N VAL A 198 21.23 -13.43 -8.20
CA VAL A 198 21.41 -14.87 -8.06
C VAL A 198 22.53 -15.15 -7.07
N ALA A 199 22.33 -16.16 -6.24
CA ALA A 199 23.36 -16.65 -5.33
C ALA A 199 24.43 -17.45 -6.10
N GLU A 200 25.69 -17.28 -5.71
CA GLU A 200 26.80 -18.03 -6.32
C GLU A 200 26.75 -19.54 -6.02
N ARG A 201 26.20 -19.87 -4.85
CA ARG A 201 26.09 -21.25 -4.35
C ARG A 201 24.62 -21.58 -4.09
N PRO A 202 24.24 -22.87 -4.14
CA PRO A 202 22.89 -23.26 -3.76
C PRO A 202 22.53 -22.72 -2.37
N VAL A 203 21.40 -22.04 -2.29
CA VAL A 203 20.92 -21.44 -1.05
C VAL A 203 20.39 -22.54 -0.14
N ARG A 204 20.80 -22.53 1.12
CA ARG A 204 20.23 -23.43 2.13
C ARG A 204 18.79 -23.01 2.39
N LEU A 205 17.86 -23.90 2.09
CA LEU A 205 16.43 -23.66 2.33
C LEU A 205 16.14 -23.69 3.84
N PRO A 206 15.19 -22.86 4.31
CA PRO A 206 14.74 -22.91 5.68
C PRO A 206 14.11 -24.27 5.99
N GLY A 207 14.43 -24.84 7.15
CA GLY A 207 13.80 -26.06 7.67
C GLY A 207 12.39 -25.78 8.19
N ALA A 208 11.71 -26.83 8.65
CA ALA A 208 10.40 -26.70 9.28
C ALA A 208 10.45 -25.98 10.65
N ALA A 209 11.60 -26.04 11.33
CA ALA A 209 11.82 -25.34 12.59
C ALA A 209 12.27 -23.89 12.34
N PRO A 210 11.81 -22.91 13.13
CA PRO A 210 12.26 -21.53 13.00
C PRO A 210 13.76 -21.41 13.29
N THR A 211 14.46 -20.60 12.51
CA THR A 211 15.84 -20.22 12.82
C THR A 211 15.87 -19.24 13.98
N VAL A 212 14.85 -18.36 14.04
CA VAL A 212 14.57 -17.43 15.14
C VAL A 212 13.09 -17.55 15.50
N ASP A 213 12.81 -17.85 16.74
CA ASP A 213 11.44 -17.95 17.24
C ASP A 213 11.13 -16.78 18.19
N LEU A 214 10.35 -15.84 17.69
CA LEU A 214 9.89 -14.68 18.46
C LEU A 214 8.48 -14.89 19.01
N SER A 215 7.90 -16.09 18.87
CA SER A 215 6.50 -16.35 19.20
C SER A 215 6.14 -16.24 20.69
N ALA A 216 7.14 -16.32 21.58
CA ALA A 216 6.97 -16.25 23.02
C ALA A 216 7.50 -14.95 23.66
N GLY A 217 8.09 -14.02 22.88
CA GLY A 217 8.74 -12.82 23.40
C GLY A 217 7.80 -11.62 23.56
N ARG A 218 8.19 -10.69 24.45
CA ARG A 218 7.57 -9.35 24.50
C ARG A 218 8.26 -8.44 23.49
N GLU A 219 7.53 -7.43 22.98
CA GLU A 219 7.98 -6.53 21.91
C GLU A 219 9.35 -5.86 22.16
N ILE A 220 9.63 -5.46 23.40
CA ILE A 220 10.91 -4.82 23.80
C ILE A 220 12.06 -5.82 23.79
N ASP A 221 11.86 -7.04 24.30
CA ASP A 221 12.87 -8.08 24.40
C ASP A 221 13.23 -8.65 23.00
N LEU A 222 12.31 -8.54 22.05
CA LEU A 222 12.49 -9.06 20.68
C LEU A 222 13.51 -8.25 19.87
N LEU A 223 13.60 -6.96 20.07
CA LEU A 223 14.57 -6.10 19.39
C LEU A 223 16.00 -6.38 19.87
N GLU A 224 16.19 -6.64 21.17
CA GLU A 224 17.49 -7.02 21.73
C GLU A 224 17.90 -8.42 21.28
N GLN A 225 16.98 -9.37 21.23
CA GLN A 225 17.24 -10.72 20.72
C GLN A 225 17.64 -10.73 19.24
N VAL A 226 16.97 -9.92 18.40
CA VAL A 226 17.28 -9.81 16.98
C VAL A 226 18.66 -9.20 16.74
N THR A 227 19.08 -8.24 17.56
CA THR A 227 20.42 -7.63 17.44
C THR A 227 21.53 -8.51 18.00
N ALA A 228 21.22 -9.40 18.94
CA ALA A 228 22.17 -10.34 19.56
C ALA A 228 22.26 -11.70 18.84
N ALA A 229 21.46 -11.93 17.80
CA ALA A 229 21.43 -13.21 17.10
C ALA A 229 22.77 -13.57 16.43
N PRO A 230 23.20 -14.83 16.50
CA PRO A 230 24.44 -15.30 15.88
C PRO A 230 24.35 -15.20 14.35
N THR A 231 25.50 -15.42 13.66
CA THR A 231 25.58 -15.44 12.19
C THR A 231 24.45 -16.31 11.60
N MET A 232 23.53 -15.65 10.89
CA MET A 232 22.36 -16.30 10.32
C MET A 232 22.67 -17.01 9.00
N PRO A 233 21.95 -18.10 8.69
CA PRO A 233 22.03 -18.70 7.36
C PRO A 233 21.56 -17.69 6.31
N ALA A 234 21.91 -17.90 5.05
CA ALA A 234 21.54 -17.01 3.93
C ALA A 234 20.03 -16.77 3.81
N VAL A 235 19.20 -17.73 4.24
CA VAL A 235 17.73 -17.60 4.29
C VAL A 235 17.24 -18.04 5.66
N PRO A 236 17.19 -17.15 6.64
CA PRO A 236 16.64 -17.45 7.95
C PRO A 236 15.12 -17.53 7.93
N LEU A 237 14.54 -18.44 8.71
CA LEU A 237 13.12 -18.55 8.98
C LEU A 237 12.82 -17.91 10.34
N VAL A 238 11.96 -16.88 10.33
CA VAL A 238 11.63 -16.11 11.52
C VAL A 238 10.13 -16.17 11.80
N TRP A 239 9.76 -16.62 12.98
CA TRP A 239 8.35 -16.60 13.42
C TRP A 239 8.08 -15.38 14.29
N LEU A 240 7.02 -14.65 13.92
CA LEU A 240 6.57 -13.44 14.60
C LEU A 240 5.86 -13.75 15.93
N PRO A 241 5.74 -12.76 16.84
CA PRO A 241 4.97 -12.90 18.08
C PRO A 241 3.49 -13.18 17.80
N ARG A 242 2.85 -13.96 18.71
CA ARG A 242 1.40 -14.24 18.64
C ARG A 242 0.57 -12.99 18.93
N ASP A 243 1.00 -12.20 19.92
CA ASP A 243 0.24 -11.10 20.50
C ASP A 243 0.69 -9.73 19.94
N GLY A 244 0.99 -9.65 18.65
CA GLY A 244 1.37 -8.41 17.98
C GLY A 244 0.18 -7.64 17.40
N SER A 245 0.30 -6.31 17.36
CA SER A 245 -0.56 -5.50 16.49
C SER A 245 -0.16 -5.68 15.02
N VAL A 246 -1.07 -5.33 14.13
CA VAL A 246 -0.82 -5.37 12.67
C VAL A 246 0.42 -4.56 12.29
N GLU A 247 0.53 -3.37 12.87
CA GLU A 247 1.62 -2.44 12.66
C GLU A 247 2.94 -3.01 13.20
N THR A 248 2.92 -3.62 14.39
CA THR A 248 4.07 -4.27 15.01
C THR A 248 4.61 -5.40 14.13
N TRP A 249 3.76 -6.27 13.61
CA TRP A 249 4.19 -7.38 12.76
C TRP A 249 4.89 -6.90 11.48
N LEU A 250 4.33 -5.88 10.83
CA LEU A 250 4.93 -5.33 9.60
C LEU A 250 6.22 -4.55 9.90
N GLN A 251 6.26 -3.75 10.96
CA GLN A 251 7.48 -3.04 11.37
C GLN A 251 8.59 -4.04 11.74
N LEU A 252 8.24 -5.12 12.46
CA LEU A 252 9.21 -6.15 12.82
C LEU A 252 9.71 -6.90 11.57
N ARG A 253 8.82 -7.24 10.62
CA ARG A 253 9.22 -7.80 9.31
C ARG A 253 10.20 -6.88 8.59
N ASP A 254 9.90 -5.58 8.51
CA ASP A 254 10.74 -4.63 7.78
C ASP A 254 12.11 -4.46 8.45
N ARG A 255 12.17 -4.43 9.79
CA ARG A 255 13.44 -4.42 10.54
C ARG A 255 14.23 -5.70 10.37
N LEU A 256 13.57 -6.87 10.45
CA LEU A 256 14.21 -8.17 10.21
C LEU A 256 14.82 -8.25 8.81
N ARG A 257 14.12 -7.77 7.79
CA ARG A 257 14.63 -7.69 6.42
C ARG A 257 15.73 -6.65 6.24
N GLY A 258 15.76 -5.61 7.06
CA GLY A 258 16.88 -4.67 7.12
C GLY A 258 18.17 -5.32 7.63
N LEU A 259 18.06 -6.31 8.53
CA LEU A 259 19.18 -7.07 9.07
C LEU A 259 19.50 -8.32 8.22
N TRP A 260 18.47 -9.04 7.82
CA TRP A 260 18.55 -10.28 7.02
C TRP A 260 17.62 -10.16 5.81
N PRO A 261 18.09 -9.57 4.72
CA PRO A 261 17.24 -9.27 3.56
C PRO A 261 16.49 -10.47 2.98
N ALA A 262 17.08 -11.66 3.07
CA ALA A 262 16.48 -12.89 2.60
C ALA A 262 15.55 -13.58 3.62
N ALA A 263 15.34 -13.01 4.82
CA ALA A 263 14.52 -13.63 5.85
C ALA A 263 13.09 -13.91 5.37
N ILE A 264 12.65 -15.15 5.56
CA ILE A 264 11.25 -15.56 5.43
C ILE A 264 10.59 -15.34 6.79
N VAL A 265 9.61 -14.44 6.81
CA VAL A 265 8.94 -14.02 8.05
C VAL A 265 7.53 -14.60 8.08
N VAL A 266 7.23 -15.36 9.12
CA VAL A 266 6.01 -16.16 9.23
C VAL A 266 5.24 -15.78 10.50
N PRO A 267 3.92 -15.56 10.45
CA PRO A 267 3.10 -15.38 11.65
C PRO A 267 3.13 -16.62 12.55
N ALA A 268 3.21 -16.42 13.86
CA ALA A 268 3.21 -17.52 14.82
C ALA A 268 1.94 -18.39 14.72
N GLY A 269 2.12 -19.71 14.87
CA GLY A 269 1.00 -20.66 14.85
C GLY A 269 0.51 -21.03 13.45
N THR A 270 1.12 -20.47 12.39
CA THR A 270 0.82 -20.87 11.00
C THR A 270 1.77 -21.98 10.55
N VAL A 271 1.30 -22.82 9.62
CA VAL A 271 2.15 -23.81 8.95
C VAL A 271 2.71 -23.19 7.69
N LEU A 272 4.04 -23.14 7.58
CA LEU A 272 4.70 -22.67 6.37
C LEU A 272 4.62 -23.75 5.29
N THR A 273 3.81 -23.48 4.26
CA THR A 273 3.66 -24.33 3.08
C THR A 273 4.08 -23.56 1.82
N PRO A 274 4.84 -24.18 0.90
CA PRO A 274 5.14 -23.57 -0.39
C PRO A 274 3.85 -23.24 -1.14
N MET A 275 3.76 -22.02 -1.67
CA MET A 275 2.59 -21.56 -2.41
C MET A 275 3.05 -21.01 -3.78
N ALA A 276 2.55 -21.58 -4.86
CA ALA A 276 2.76 -21.00 -6.18
C ALA A 276 2.08 -19.62 -6.29
N ASP A 277 2.63 -18.76 -7.14
CA ASP A 277 1.94 -17.52 -7.51
C ASP A 277 0.67 -17.86 -8.31
N ASP A 278 -0.42 -18.08 -7.61
CA ASP A 278 -1.73 -18.27 -8.23
C ASP A 278 -2.36 -16.90 -8.53
N THR A 279 -1.75 -16.19 -9.47
CA THR A 279 -2.45 -15.08 -10.12
C THR A 279 -3.47 -15.71 -11.04
N GLY A 280 -4.70 -15.85 -10.56
CA GLY A 280 -5.81 -16.35 -11.37
C GLY A 280 -5.88 -15.69 -12.75
N PRO A 281 -6.56 -16.31 -13.72
CA PRO A 281 -6.57 -15.79 -15.09
C PRO A 281 -6.99 -14.32 -15.14
N ALA A 282 -6.22 -13.49 -15.82
CA ALA A 282 -6.44 -12.02 -15.89
C ALA A 282 -7.86 -11.64 -16.37
N TRP A 283 -8.52 -12.52 -17.14
CA TRP A 283 -9.89 -12.30 -17.59
C TRP A 283 -10.94 -12.33 -16.48
N VAL A 284 -10.66 -13.00 -15.35
CA VAL A 284 -11.62 -13.11 -14.21
C VAL A 284 -11.92 -11.72 -13.64
N GLY A 285 -10.90 -10.90 -13.44
CA GLY A 285 -11.09 -9.51 -12.99
C GLY A 285 -11.99 -8.70 -13.94
N TRP A 286 -11.77 -8.86 -15.24
CA TRP A 286 -12.62 -8.20 -16.25
C TRP A 286 -14.04 -8.77 -16.28
N ALA A 287 -14.24 -10.06 -16.11
CA ALA A 287 -15.57 -10.67 -16.04
C ALA A 287 -16.37 -10.12 -14.85
N VAL A 288 -15.74 -9.99 -13.67
CA VAL A 288 -16.35 -9.39 -12.48
C VAL A 288 -16.69 -7.92 -12.73
N CYS A 289 -15.77 -7.15 -13.35
CA CYS A 289 -16.02 -5.74 -13.70
C CYS A 289 -17.21 -5.60 -14.65
N VAL A 290 -17.26 -6.38 -15.72
CA VAL A 290 -18.37 -6.37 -16.69
C VAL A 290 -19.69 -6.76 -16.02
N ALA A 291 -19.71 -7.79 -15.19
CA ALA A 291 -20.91 -8.18 -14.42
C ALA A 291 -21.41 -7.03 -13.53
N TYR A 292 -20.48 -6.36 -12.84
CA TYR A 292 -20.80 -5.18 -12.03
C TYR A 292 -21.38 -4.03 -12.85
N LEU A 293 -20.79 -3.71 -14.01
CA LEU A 293 -21.31 -2.67 -14.91
C LEU A 293 -22.69 -3.02 -15.48
N LEU A 294 -22.92 -4.28 -15.83
CA LEU A 294 -24.24 -4.75 -16.30
C LEU A 294 -25.29 -4.64 -15.18
N LEU A 295 -24.91 -4.95 -13.93
CA LEU A 295 -25.79 -4.77 -12.77
C LEU A 295 -26.14 -3.29 -12.56
N MET A 296 -25.18 -2.37 -12.71
CA MET A 296 -25.44 -0.92 -12.67
C MET A 296 -26.39 -0.47 -13.78
N LEU A 297 -26.19 -0.93 -15.02
CA LEU A 297 -27.07 -0.62 -16.16
C LEU A 297 -28.49 -1.16 -15.94
N TYR A 298 -28.61 -2.35 -15.38
CA TYR A 298 -29.90 -2.90 -14.99
C TYR A 298 -30.58 -2.05 -13.92
N ALA A 299 -29.85 -1.68 -12.87
CA ALA A 299 -30.31 -0.83 -11.78
C ALA A 299 -30.69 0.60 -12.24
N ALA A 300 -30.03 1.12 -13.30
CA ALA A 300 -30.33 2.44 -13.87
C ALA A 300 -31.74 2.53 -14.46
N ARG A 301 -32.29 1.40 -14.90
CA ARG A 301 -33.61 1.31 -15.55
C ARG A 301 -34.75 1.00 -14.57
N ARG A 302 -34.46 0.82 -13.29
CA ARG A 302 -35.43 0.42 -12.27
C ARG A 302 -35.32 1.28 -11.03
N GLU A 303 -36.39 1.35 -10.27
CA GLU A 303 -36.34 1.80 -8.90
C GLU A 303 -35.76 0.69 -8.04
N ILE A 304 -34.59 0.94 -7.46
CA ILE A 304 -33.88 -0.01 -6.62
C ILE A 304 -34.04 0.38 -5.15
N HIS A 305 -34.09 -0.62 -4.29
CA HIS A 305 -34.08 -0.41 -2.84
C HIS A 305 -32.79 0.33 -2.42
N PRO A 306 -32.83 1.28 -1.47
CA PRO A 306 -31.66 2.06 -1.02
C PRO A 306 -30.44 1.22 -0.65
N ALA A 307 -30.64 0.01 -0.11
CA ALA A 307 -29.54 -0.93 0.18
C ALA A 307 -28.72 -1.32 -1.05
N TRP A 308 -29.41 -1.64 -2.14
CA TRP A 308 -28.73 -1.99 -3.39
C TRP A 308 -27.98 -0.78 -3.98
N ASP A 309 -28.55 0.43 -3.82
CA ASP A 309 -27.88 1.65 -4.27
C ASP A 309 -26.59 1.91 -3.46
N VAL A 310 -26.60 1.68 -2.13
CA VAL A 310 -25.40 1.76 -1.28
C VAL A 310 -24.37 0.70 -1.69
N LEU A 311 -24.81 -0.54 -1.92
CA LEU A 311 -23.91 -1.62 -2.36
C LEU A 311 -23.24 -1.31 -3.71
N LEU A 312 -24.02 -0.77 -4.68
CA LEU A 312 -23.48 -0.38 -5.98
C LEU A 312 -22.46 0.76 -5.87
N VAL A 313 -22.67 1.69 -4.97
CA VAL A 313 -21.72 2.79 -4.73
C VAL A 313 -20.47 2.29 -3.99
N ALA A 314 -20.62 1.39 -3.02
CA ALA A 314 -19.53 0.95 -2.18
C ALA A 314 -18.66 -0.17 -2.81
N ALA A 315 -19.24 -1.02 -3.68
CA ALA A 315 -18.57 -2.22 -4.18
C ALA A 315 -17.29 -1.91 -4.99
N GLY A 316 -17.31 -0.91 -5.87
CA GLY A 316 -16.12 -0.51 -6.64
C GLY A 316 -14.97 -0.03 -5.75
N PRO A 317 -15.19 0.96 -4.86
CA PRO A 317 -14.20 1.40 -3.88
C PRO A 317 -13.69 0.28 -2.95
N LEU A 318 -14.60 -0.56 -2.43
CA LEU A 318 -14.21 -1.69 -1.58
C LEU A 318 -13.40 -2.73 -2.35
N TRP A 319 -13.75 -3.03 -3.59
CA TRP A 319 -12.97 -3.95 -4.40
C TRP A 319 -11.55 -3.41 -4.65
N LEU A 320 -11.41 -2.14 -4.99
CA LEU A 320 -10.09 -1.53 -5.21
C LEU A 320 -9.26 -1.51 -3.92
N ILE A 321 -9.82 -1.10 -2.79
CA ILE A 321 -9.08 -0.86 -1.55
C ILE A 321 -9.06 -2.11 -0.66
N ALA A 322 -10.21 -2.56 -0.14
CA ALA A 322 -10.27 -3.71 0.76
C ALA A 322 -9.98 -5.04 0.03
N GLY A 323 -10.25 -5.13 -1.28
CA GLY A 323 -9.85 -6.23 -2.14
C GLY A 323 -8.37 -6.26 -2.50
N LEU A 324 -7.55 -5.38 -1.94
CA LEU A 324 -6.09 -5.30 -2.14
C LEU A 324 -5.67 -5.15 -3.63
N GLN A 325 -6.49 -4.47 -4.43
CA GLN A 325 -6.25 -4.29 -5.87
C GLN A 325 -5.44 -3.02 -6.19
N TRP A 326 -5.11 -2.21 -5.18
CA TRP A 326 -4.27 -1.03 -5.29
C TRP A 326 -2.91 -1.26 -4.61
N GLY A 327 -2.01 -1.91 -5.35
CA GLY A 327 -0.62 -2.16 -4.94
C GLY A 327 0.37 -1.21 -5.61
N LEU A 328 1.54 -1.72 -5.94
CA LEU A 328 2.53 -1.01 -6.77
C LEU A 328 1.88 -0.58 -8.10
N HIS A 329 1.03 -1.45 -8.65
CA HIS A 329 0.20 -1.17 -9.82
C HIS A 329 -1.26 -1.45 -9.46
N ALA A 330 -2.13 -0.49 -9.79
CA ALA A 330 -3.55 -0.69 -9.58
C ALA A 330 -4.12 -1.64 -10.66
N SER A 331 -5.00 -2.53 -10.25
CA SER A 331 -5.73 -3.44 -11.15
C SER A 331 -6.69 -2.65 -12.05
N ALA A 332 -6.50 -2.71 -13.36
CA ALA A 332 -7.32 -1.96 -14.31
C ALA A 332 -8.84 -2.24 -14.17
N PRO A 333 -9.32 -3.51 -14.04
CA PRO A 333 -10.73 -3.76 -13.81
C PRO A 333 -11.26 -3.18 -12.50
N ALA A 334 -10.48 -3.21 -11.41
CA ALA A 334 -10.90 -2.64 -10.14
C ALA A 334 -10.95 -1.09 -10.18
N VAL A 335 -10.00 -0.45 -10.86
CA VAL A 335 -10.03 1.00 -11.13
C VAL A 335 -11.24 1.37 -11.97
N THR A 336 -11.55 0.59 -13.02
CA THR A 336 -12.74 0.81 -13.84
C THR A 336 -14.02 0.72 -13.01
N ALA A 337 -14.14 -0.28 -12.14
CA ALA A 337 -15.27 -0.43 -11.23
C ALA A 337 -15.36 0.74 -10.22
N PHE A 338 -14.23 1.21 -9.69
CA PHE A 338 -14.16 2.37 -8.80
C PHE A 338 -14.66 3.64 -9.50
N VAL A 339 -14.17 3.93 -10.70
CA VAL A 339 -14.60 5.09 -11.48
C VAL A 339 -16.09 4.99 -11.81
N ALA A 340 -16.57 3.81 -12.21
CA ALA A 340 -17.99 3.58 -12.49
C ALA A 340 -18.86 3.83 -11.24
N ALA A 341 -18.42 3.42 -10.05
CA ALA A 341 -19.10 3.71 -8.79
C ALA A 341 -19.23 5.21 -8.54
N LEU A 342 -18.16 5.99 -8.75
CA LEU A 342 -18.20 7.45 -8.60
C LEU A 342 -19.13 8.12 -9.61
N VAL A 343 -19.08 7.70 -10.88
CA VAL A 343 -19.98 8.19 -11.93
C VAL A 343 -21.43 7.87 -11.60
N TRP A 344 -21.70 6.64 -11.13
CA TRP A 344 -23.01 6.23 -10.66
C TRP A 344 -23.51 7.11 -9.52
N ALA A 345 -22.68 7.30 -8.50
CA ALA A 345 -23.01 8.15 -7.36
C ALA A 345 -23.38 9.57 -7.80
N ALA A 346 -22.53 10.20 -8.65
CA ALA A 346 -22.76 11.54 -9.18
C ALA A 346 -24.05 11.63 -10.02
N TRP A 347 -24.24 10.65 -10.91
CA TRP A 347 -25.45 10.61 -11.75
C TRP A 347 -26.74 10.48 -10.92
N ARG A 348 -26.74 9.63 -9.91
CA ARG A 348 -27.88 9.46 -9.00
C ARG A 348 -28.15 10.74 -8.19
N GLU A 349 -27.10 11.42 -7.70
CA GLU A 349 -27.25 12.70 -6.99
C GLU A 349 -27.82 13.80 -7.88
N ILE A 350 -27.39 13.90 -9.14
CA ILE A 350 -27.94 14.87 -10.10
C ILE A 350 -29.42 14.63 -10.36
N ARG A 351 -29.82 13.35 -10.47
CA ARG A 351 -31.24 13.00 -10.74
C ARG A 351 -32.17 13.17 -9.53
N GLN A 352 -31.65 13.09 -8.31
CA GLN A 352 -32.43 13.18 -7.08
C GLN A 352 -32.55 14.62 -6.54
N ARG A 353 -32.28 15.63 -7.35
CA ARG A 353 -32.38 17.05 -6.95
C ARG A 353 -33.82 17.45 -6.56
N PRO A 354 -33.99 18.42 -5.61
CA PRO A 354 -32.94 19.22 -4.97
C PRO A 354 -32.18 18.45 -3.88
N ALA A 355 -30.88 18.67 -3.80
CA ALA A 355 -30.06 18.15 -2.69
C ALA A 355 -30.43 18.89 -1.40
N ASP A 356 -30.57 18.17 -0.30
CA ASP A 356 -30.83 18.71 1.04
C ASP A 356 -29.53 19.04 1.83
N TRP A 357 -28.38 19.02 1.15
CA TRP A 357 -27.07 19.34 1.69
C TRP A 357 -26.36 20.41 0.85
N HIS A 358 -25.39 21.08 1.46
CA HIS A 358 -24.64 22.16 0.82
C HIS A 358 -23.16 22.09 1.16
N TRP A 359 -22.29 22.58 0.29
CA TRP A 359 -20.87 22.71 0.60
C TRP A 359 -20.61 23.77 1.66
N LEU A 360 -21.18 24.94 1.53
CA LEU A 360 -20.93 26.15 2.29
C LEU A 360 -22.17 26.60 3.09
N GLY A 361 -21.99 27.63 3.92
CA GLY A 361 -23.03 28.25 4.71
C GLY A 361 -23.17 27.61 6.10
N GLY A 362 -24.29 27.88 6.78
CA GLY A 362 -24.57 27.42 8.13
C GLY A 362 -24.15 28.41 9.23
N LYS A 363 -24.32 28.00 10.48
CA LYS A 363 -23.95 28.75 11.68
C LYS A 363 -22.51 28.45 12.08
N ALA A 364 -21.92 29.27 12.94
CA ALA A 364 -20.57 29.02 13.48
C ALA A 364 -20.42 27.62 14.11
N THR A 365 -21.47 27.13 14.78
CA THR A 365 -21.49 25.80 15.38
C THR A 365 -21.35 24.66 14.33
N ASP A 366 -21.83 24.88 13.11
CA ASP A 366 -21.75 23.90 12.01
C ASP A 366 -20.31 23.76 11.49
N TRP A 367 -19.49 24.80 11.71
CA TRP A 367 -18.06 24.81 11.40
C TRP A 367 -17.23 24.30 12.56
N LEU A 368 -17.51 24.76 13.77
CA LEU A 368 -16.70 24.42 14.96
C LEU A 368 -16.86 22.96 15.38
N ALA A 369 -18.07 22.38 15.27
CA ALA A 369 -18.31 21.02 15.71
C ALA A 369 -17.46 19.96 14.96
N PRO A 370 -17.38 19.95 13.60
CA PRO A 370 -16.47 19.03 12.91
C PRO A 370 -14.99 19.25 13.22
N LEU A 371 -14.57 20.52 13.40
CA LEU A 371 -13.19 20.92 13.69
C LEU A 371 -12.76 20.56 15.13
N ALA A 372 -13.69 20.19 16.01
CA ALA A 372 -13.38 19.78 17.39
C ALA A 372 -12.48 18.53 17.48
N LEU A 373 -12.34 17.76 16.41
CA LEU A 373 -11.38 16.63 16.35
C LEU A 373 -9.94 17.06 16.07
N LEU A 374 -9.68 18.27 15.57
CA LEU A 374 -8.30 18.75 15.30
C LEU A 374 -7.43 18.81 16.56
N PRO A 375 -7.91 19.36 17.72
CA PRO A 375 -7.15 19.31 18.97
C PRO A 375 -6.85 17.87 19.44
N VAL A 376 -7.76 16.93 19.19
CA VAL A 376 -7.54 15.52 19.54
C VAL A 376 -6.48 14.90 18.62
N ALA A 377 -6.58 15.13 17.31
CA ALA A 377 -5.61 14.63 16.34
C ALA A 377 -4.22 15.24 16.53
N GLY A 378 -4.12 16.53 16.90
CA GLY A 378 -2.85 17.18 17.22
C GLY A 378 -2.32 16.86 18.61
N GLY A 379 -3.19 16.62 19.59
CA GLY A 379 -2.78 16.27 20.96
C GLY A 379 -2.25 14.84 21.07
N LEU A 380 -2.77 13.91 20.28
CA LEU A 380 -2.36 12.50 20.33
C LEU A 380 -0.86 12.29 20.08
N PRO A 381 -0.23 12.82 19.01
CA PRO A 381 1.22 12.73 18.83
C PRO A 381 2.02 13.29 20.00
N ILE A 382 1.62 14.46 20.52
CA ILE A 382 2.30 15.11 21.64
C ILE A 382 2.25 14.24 22.89
N LEU A 383 1.08 13.66 23.22
CA LEU A 383 0.90 12.76 24.36
C LEU A 383 1.74 11.48 24.25
N LEU A 384 2.02 11.04 23.03
CA LEU A 384 2.86 9.88 22.74
C LEU A 384 4.36 10.22 22.62
N GLY A 385 4.73 11.49 22.87
CA GLY A 385 6.13 11.94 22.85
C GLY A 385 6.71 12.16 21.46
N HIS A 386 5.87 12.32 20.43
CA HIS A 386 6.29 12.55 19.04
C HIS A 386 6.22 14.03 18.66
N GLY A 387 7.14 14.46 17.79
CA GLY A 387 7.11 15.76 17.15
C GLY A 387 6.37 15.73 15.82
N PHE A 388 6.15 16.91 15.22
CA PHE A 388 5.53 17.04 13.91
C PHE A 388 6.59 17.26 12.82
N ALA A 389 6.47 16.53 11.71
CA ALA A 389 7.19 16.85 10.49
C ALA A 389 6.51 18.04 9.78
N ALA A 390 7.30 18.86 9.11
CA ALA A 390 6.75 19.97 8.31
C ALA A 390 5.93 19.42 7.13
N PRO A 391 4.68 19.85 6.94
CA PRO A 391 3.86 19.38 5.83
C PRO A 391 4.36 19.96 4.50
N GLU A 392 4.30 19.17 3.44
CA GLU A 392 4.45 19.66 2.08
C GLU A 392 3.15 20.36 1.63
N TRP A 393 3.17 21.67 1.41
CA TRP A 393 1.97 22.46 1.11
C TRP A 393 1.20 22.01 -0.13
N ARG A 394 1.92 21.54 -1.16
CA ARG A 394 1.30 21.01 -2.36
C ARG A 394 0.49 19.75 -2.04
N HIS A 395 1.06 18.84 -1.24
CA HIS A 395 0.40 17.63 -0.76
C HIS A 395 -0.84 18.00 0.07
N ALA A 396 -0.71 18.91 1.04
CA ALA A 396 -1.80 19.36 1.89
C ALA A 396 -2.99 19.91 1.09
N PHE A 397 -2.72 20.73 0.06
CA PHE A 397 -3.77 21.29 -0.79
C PHE A 397 -4.51 20.21 -1.59
N LEU A 398 -3.79 19.29 -2.21
CA LEU A 398 -4.39 18.16 -2.94
C LEU A 398 -5.19 17.25 -2.01
N TYR A 399 -4.72 17.09 -0.79
CA TYR A 399 -5.38 16.26 0.21
C TYR A 399 -6.76 16.84 0.64
N VAL A 400 -6.92 18.16 0.70
CA VAL A 400 -8.23 18.80 0.96
C VAL A 400 -9.26 18.40 -0.12
N GLY A 401 -8.87 18.42 -1.40
CA GLY A 401 -9.73 17.97 -2.49
C GLY A 401 -10.10 16.48 -2.38
N TRP A 402 -9.12 15.65 -2.03
CA TRP A 402 -9.32 14.23 -1.82
C TRP A 402 -10.24 13.94 -0.62
N ALA A 403 -10.02 14.58 0.52
CA ALA A 403 -10.89 14.49 1.68
C ALA A 403 -12.32 14.95 1.36
N GLY A 404 -12.46 16.01 0.55
CA GLY A 404 -13.75 16.48 0.05
C GLY A 404 -14.50 15.43 -0.76
N LEU A 405 -13.83 14.73 -1.66
CA LEU A 405 -14.41 13.62 -2.45
C LEU A 405 -14.83 12.46 -1.54
N GLN A 406 -13.98 12.07 -0.59
CA GLN A 406 -14.28 10.98 0.34
C GLN A 406 -15.51 11.31 1.21
N GLN A 407 -15.55 12.51 1.80
CA GLN A 407 -16.68 12.94 2.65
C GLN A 407 -17.96 13.14 1.84
N TRP A 408 -17.86 13.61 0.58
CA TRP A 408 -19.00 13.66 -0.31
C TRP A 408 -19.57 12.24 -0.54
N LEU A 409 -18.73 11.28 -0.86
CA LEU A 409 -19.17 9.91 -1.11
C LEU A 409 -19.79 9.28 0.14
N MET A 410 -19.16 9.45 1.32
CA MET A 410 -19.64 8.83 2.54
C MET A 410 -20.85 9.51 3.13
N LEU A 411 -20.88 10.83 3.22
CA LEU A 411 -21.93 11.57 3.89
C LEU A 411 -23.06 12.00 2.96
N ALA A 412 -22.72 12.66 1.85
CA ALA A 412 -23.75 13.15 0.92
C ALA A 412 -24.41 12.02 0.11
N VAL A 413 -23.69 10.93 -0.13
CA VAL A 413 -24.20 9.81 -0.95
C VAL A 413 -24.61 8.63 -0.07
N VAL A 414 -23.70 7.98 0.64
CA VAL A 414 -23.96 6.74 1.37
C VAL A 414 -24.86 6.98 2.58
N LEU A 415 -24.45 7.88 3.49
CA LEU A 415 -25.20 8.16 4.72
C LEU A 415 -26.65 8.54 4.43
N ARG A 416 -26.88 9.43 3.46
CA ARG A 416 -28.23 9.85 3.08
C ARG A 416 -29.10 8.73 2.50
N ARG A 417 -28.50 7.75 1.82
CA ARG A 417 -29.22 6.56 1.37
C ARG A 417 -29.61 5.66 2.54
N LEU A 418 -28.69 5.52 3.51
CA LEU A 418 -28.93 4.75 4.73
C LEU A 418 -30.01 5.41 5.63
N GLU A 419 -30.14 6.75 5.64
CA GLU A 419 -31.20 7.46 6.36
C GLU A 419 -32.62 7.07 5.92
N ARG A 420 -32.79 6.57 4.70
CA ARG A 420 -34.08 6.11 4.19
C ARG A 420 -34.53 4.78 4.82
N TRP A 421 -33.67 4.13 5.59
CA TRP A 421 -34.02 2.91 6.29
C TRP A 421 -34.75 3.23 7.61
N PRO A 422 -35.74 2.41 7.98
CA PRO A 422 -36.40 2.55 9.25
C PRO A 422 -35.42 2.19 10.38
N GLY A 423 -35.36 2.98 11.45
CA GLY A 423 -34.49 2.68 12.60
C GLY A 423 -33.78 3.89 13.22
N GLY A 424 -34.00 5.09 12.70
CA GLY A 424 -33.40 6.32 13.22
C GLY A 424 -31.95 6.54 12.76
N SER A 425 -31.26 7.51 13.38
CA SER A 425 -29.94 7.97 12.93
C SER A 425 -28.77 7.03 13.26
N ALA A 426 -28.97 6.07 14.16
CA ALA A 426 -27.89 5.18 14.63
C ALA A 426 -27.33 4.30 13.51
N LEU A 427 -28.19 3.62 12.76
CA LEU A 427 -27.81 2.72 11.68
C LEU A 427 -27.07 3.44 10.53
N PRO A 428 -27.57 4.59 10.02
CA PRO A 428 -26.84 5.39 9.04
C PRO A 428 -25.44 5.79 9.49
N ILE A 429 -25.29 6.28 10.73
CA ILE A 429 -23.99 6.71 11.29
C ILE A 429 -23.02 5.52 11.35
N LEU A 430 -23.43 4.40 11.95
CA LEU A 430 -22.61 3.19 12.06
C LEU A 430 -22.25 2.64 10.69
N GLY A 431 -23.21 2.61 9.76
CA GLY A 431 -22.98 2.09 8.41
C GLY A 431 -21.99 2.93 7.61
N ALA A 432 -22.14 4.27 7.61
CA ALA A 432 -21.19 5.15 6.95
C ALA A 432 -19.80 5.07 7.56
N ALA A 433 -19.68 5.10 8.90
CA ALA A 433 -18.41 4.98 9.59
C ALA A 433 -17.72 3.62 9.33
N THR A 434 -18.48 2.53 9.28
CA THR A 434 -17.93 1.21 8.96
C THR A 434 -17.41 1.15 7.52
N LEU A 435 -18.18 1.64 6.55
CA LEU A 435 -17.76 1.69 5.16
C LEU A 435 -16.54 2.59 4.97
N PHE A 436 -16.51 3.74 5.62
CA PHE A 436 -15.36 4.63 5.59
C PHE A 436 -14.10 3.96 6.15
N ALA A 437 -14.21 3.27 7.29
CA ALA A 437 -13.11 2.51 7.87
C ALA A 437 -12.61 1.39 6.93
N LEU A 438 -13.50 0.65 6.28
CA LEU A 438 -13.14 -0.41 5.32
C LEU A 438 -12.37 0.12 4.11
N LEU A 439 -12.57 1.38 3.72
CA LEU A 439 -11.78 2.03 2.67
C LEU A 439 -10.35 2.40 3.11
N HIS A 440 -9.99 2.09 4.36
CA HIS A 440 -8.62 2.23 4.88
C HIS A 440 -7.97 0.87 5.18
N ALA A 441 -8.63 -0.25 4.77
CA ALA A 441 -8.08 -1.59 4.91
C ALA A 441 -6.76 -1.75 4.11
N PRO A 442 -5.81 -2.56 4.59
CA PRO A 442 -5.79 -3.35 5.83
C PRO A 442 -5.09 -2.64 7.00
N ASN A 443 -4.90 -1.32 6.96
CA ASN A 443 -4.24 -0.53 7.99
C ASN A 443 -5.13 -0.44 9.25
N GLY A 444 -4.86 -1.31 10.23
CA GLY A 444 -5.74 -1.52 11.37
C GLY A 444 -5.92 -0.29 12.26
N ALA A 445 -4.85 0.44 12.54
CA ALA A 445 -4.92 1.66 13.34
C ALA A 445 -5.66 2.77 12.59
N LEU A 446 -5.38 2.94 11.28
CA LEU A 446 -6.07 3.93 10.45
C LEU A 446 -7.56 3.60 10.30
N MET A 447 -7.93 2.32 10.13
CA MET A 447 -9.33 1.89 10.12
C MET A 447 -10.06 2.28 11.39
N GLN A 448 -9.44 2.09 12.56
CA GLN A 448 -10.04 2.44 13.86
C GLN A 448 -10.18 3.96 14.04
N LEU A 449 -9.13 4.73 13.69
CA LEU A 449 -9.17 6.20 13.75
C LEU A 449 -10.24 6.77 12.81
N CYS A 450 -10.30 6.28 11.58
CA CYS A 450 -11.28 6.69 10.59
C CYS A 450 -12.72 6.32 11.01
N PHE A 451 -12.92 5.14 11.62
CA PHE A 451 -14.22 4.75 12.15
C PHE A 451 -14.70 5.73 13.23
N LEU A 452 -13.86 6.02 14.21
CA LEU A 452 -14.20 6.93 15.31
C LEU A 452 -14.45 8.36 14.85
N ALA A 453 -13.61 8.86 13.93
CA ALA A 453 -13.77 10.19 13.37
C ALA A 453 -15.06 10.31 12.55
N GLU A 454 -15.37 9.30 11.73
CA GLU A 454 -16.56 9.31 10.88
C GLU A 454 -17.86 9.16 11.68
N LEU A 455 -17.87 8.48 12.83
CA LEU A 455 -19.02 8.50 13.74
C LEU A 455 -19.39 9.94 14.15
N TRP A 456 -18.38 10.75 14.46
CA TRP A 456 -18.55 12.14 14.82
C TRP A 456 -18.97 13.01 13.61
N TRP A 457 -18.28 12.88 12.49
CA TRP A 457 -18.57 13.67 11.29
C TRP A 457 -19.93 13.31 10.69
N ALA A 458 -20.32 12.05 10.68
CA ALA A 458 -21.65 11.62 10.26
C ALA A 458 -22.76 12.25 11.14
N TRP A 459 -22.54 12.27 12.46
CA TRP A 459 -23.45 12.96 13.38
C TRP A 459 -23.51 14.48 13.11
N CYS A 460 -22.37 15.14 12.92
CA CYS A 460 -22.32 16.56 12.54
C CYS A 460 -23.07 16.84 11.25
N PHE A 461 -22.85 15.98 10.22
CA PHE A 461 -23.51 16.12 8.92
C PHE A 461 -25.03 15.97 9.02
N LEU A 462 -25.52 15.00 9.78
CA LEU A 462 -26.96 14.83 9.99
C LEU A 462 -27.62 16.06 10.60
N ARG A 463 -26.90 16.85 11.41
CA ARG A 463 -27.39 18.07 12.07
C ARG A 463 -27.28 19.31 11.20
N SER A 464 -26.19 19.45 10.48
CA SER A 464 -25.86 20.70 9.74
C SER A 464 -26.13 20.64 8.26
N ARG A 465 -26.04 19.44 7.65
CA ARG A 465 -26.05 19.21 6.19
C ARG A 465 -24.97 20.02 5.45
N ARG A 466 -23.83 20.30 6.13
CA ARG A 466 -22.70 21.04 5.57
C ARG A 466 -21.51 20.12 5.40
N LEU A 467 -20.91 20.14 4.21
CA LEU A 467 -19.87 19.19 3.83
C LEU A 467 -18.45 19.76 3.98
N LEU A 468 -18.23 21.03 3.56
CA LEU A 468 -16.89 21.62 3.55
C LEU A 468 -16.24 21.68 4.95
N PRO A 469 -16.94 22.04 6.05
CA PRO A 469 -16.35 22.04 7.39
C PRO A 469 -15.82 20.64 7.77
N ILE A 470 -16.54 19.59 7.38
CA ILE A 470 -16.15 18.21 7.65
C ILE A 470 -14.94 17.79 6.77
N ALA A 471 -14.96 18.16 5.49
CA ALA A 471 -13.85 17.89 4.59
C ALA A 471 -12.54 18.55 5.07
N LEU A 472 -12.61 19.80 5.55
CA LEU A 472 -11.48 20.51 6.13
C LEU A 472 -11.01 19.87 7.45
N ALA A 473 -11.96 19.47 8.32
CA ALA A 473 -11.64 18.74 9.56
C ALA A 473 -10.94 17.40 9.26
N HIS A 474 -11.46 16.64 8.28
CA HIS A 474 -10.86 15.39 7.84
C HIS A 474 -9.42 15.62 7.31
N ALA A 475 -9.24 16.55 6.38
CA ALA A 475 -7.92 16.85 5.84
C ALA A 475 -6.94 17.29 6.93
N GLY A 476 -7.37 18.18 7.82
CA GLY A 476 -6.55 18.64 8.95
C GLY A 476 -6.17 17.52 9.91
N CYS A 477 -7.11 16.66 10.31
CA CYS A 477 -6.84 15.51 11.17
C CYS A 477 -5.86 14.53 10.51
N ALA A 478 -6.05 14.23 9.22
CA ALA A 478 -5.17 13.31 8.49
C ALA A 478 -3.74 13.86 8.38
N LEU A 479 -3.56 15.15 8.06
CA LEU A 479 -2.24 15.78 7.99
C LEU A 479 -1.54 15.83 9.35
N LEU A 480 -2.28 16.06 10.45
CA LEU A 480 -1.73 16.01 11.81
C LEU A 480 -1.30 14.59 12.20
N VAL A 481 -2.12 13.59 11.87
CA VAL A 481 -1.81 12.17 12.10
C VAL A 481 -0.62 11.73 11.25
N GLU A 482 -0.57 12.12 9.96
CA GLU A 482 0.55 11.83 9.06
C GLU A 482 1.85 12.41 9.61
N SER A 483 1.85 13.70 9.94
CA SER A 483 3.05 14.41 10.38
C SER A 483 3.55 14.01 11.77
N GLY A 484 2.66 13.51 12.64
CA GLY A 484 3.00 13.23 14.03
C GLY A 484 3.07 11.75 14.41
N LEU A 485 2.45 10.85 13.67
CA LEU A 485 2.37 9.42 14.03
C LEU A 485 2.96 8.46 13.00
N SER A 486 3.15 8.89 11.73
CA SER A 486 3.74 8.03 10.70
C SER A 486 5.19 7.68 11.00
N GLY A 487 5.54 6.41 10.80
CA GLY A 487 6.86 5.88 11.12
C GLY A 487 7.09 5.56 12.59
N ALA A 488 6.11 5.86 13.46
CA ALA A 488 6.15 5.57 14.90
C ALA A 488 4.99 4.65 15.31
N VAL A 489 3.85 5.22 15.70
CA VAL A 489 2.65 4.46 16.10
C VAL A 489 1.93 3.88 14.87
N LEU A 490 1.86 4.66 13.80
CA LEU A 490 1.38 4.22 12.50
C LEU A 490 2.58 3.90 11.61
N ARG A 491 2.57 2.75 10.96
CA ARG A 491 3.59 2.44 9.96
C ARG A 491 3.56 3.45 8.81
N SER A 492 2.38 3.71 8.28
CA SER A 492 2.12 4.68 7.21
C SER A 492 0.62 5.00 7.13
N LEU A 493 0.22 5.97 6.31
CA LEU A 493 -1.19 6.20 5.94
C LEU A 493 -1.60 5.44 4.67
N GLU A 494 -0.74 4.57 4.17
CA GLU A 494 -1.05 3.77 2.99
C GLU A 494 -2.16 2.76 3.26
N VAL A 495 -2.92 2.45 2.20
CA VAL A 495 -4.06 1.53 2.22
C VAL A 495 -3.94 0.49 1.12
N SER A 496 -4.83 -0.51 1.14
CA SER A 496 -4.83 -1.60 0.16
C SER A 496 -3.50 -2.37 0.17
N ALA A 497 -3.09 -2.95 -0.96
CA ALA A 497 -1.83 -3.67 -1.06
C ALA A 497 -0.59 -2.77 -0.90
N ARG A 498 -0.72 -1.44 -1.05
CA ARG A 498 0.36 -0.48 -0.78
C ARG A 498 0.79 -0.46 0.69
N PHE A 499 -0.10 -0.79 1.61
CA PHE A 499 0.22 -0.88 3.02
C PHE A 499 1.29 -1.94 3.34
N PHE A 500 1.46 -2.93 2.48
CA PHE A 500 2.45 -4.00 2.66
C PHE A 500 3.83 -3.69 2.05
N LEU A 501 3.92 -2.61 1.25
CA LEU A 501 5.15 -2.17 0.58
C LEU A 501 6.11 -1.37 1.53
#